data_85b7bacd8ea81feb5e570c43eaeefde3
#
_entry.id   85b7bacd8ea81feb5e570c43eaeefde3
#
_cell.length_a   1.000
_cell.length_b   1.000
_cell.length_c   1.000
_cell.angle_alpha   90.00
_cell.angle_beta   90.00
_cell.angle_gamma   90.00
#
_symmetry.space_group_name_H-M   'P 1'
#
loop_
_entity.id
_entity.type
_entity.pdbx_description
1 polymer ?
#
loop_
_entity_poly.entity_id
_entity_poly.type
_entity_poly.pdbx_seq_one_letter_code
_entity_poly.pdbx_strand_id
1 'polypeptide(L)'
;MNVRALPPQHQVNANILVIGGSGAGKTRFFIKPNLMQAECSYIVCDPKGETYRAVGGLLEKMGYEVTIFNLIDMKQSDCYNPFAYLHTDIDAFRLINTLIQNTTPQKSQTSDPFWDKAETAFLSALILYLFHEAPESERNFGTLMYMVINAEAREEDESYRSPVDLLFDDLERVDEDHIAVKNWKVFKQAGPKTAKSILVSASTRLAAFNTEEMAHLTSRDDLSLGTLGDRKRVIFAVIPDEDTTFNYLVGLMYSQAFRELYHAADNKYGGRLPVSVRVLMDEFANVALPEDFERVLATCRSREISINIVIQNMAQLKKLFKDSWENVT
;
A
#
# COMPACT_ATOMS: atom_id res chain seq x y z
N MET A 1 -13.75 24.79 9.42
CA MET A 1 -12.39 25.39 9.45
C MET A 1 -11.75 25.10 8.09
N ASN A 2 -11.33 26.13 7.37
CA ASN A 2 -10.69 25.96 6.07
C ASN A 2 -9.18 26.03 6.24
N VAL A 3 -8.46 25.06 5.72
CA VAL A 3 -6.99 25.06 5.69
C VAL A 3 -6.55 25.79 4.43
N ARG A 4 -5.95 26.95 4.56
CA ARG A 4 -5.38 27.70 3.45
C ARG A 4 -3.87 27.53 3.43
N ALA A 5 -3.28 27.62 2.24
CA ALA A 5 -1.84 27.74 2.12
C ALA A 5 -1.37 28.99 2.89
N LEU A 6 -0.42 28.81 3.79
CA LEU A 6 0.17 29.94 4.53
C LEU A 6 1.27 30.57 3.66
N PRO A 7 1.42 31.90 3.72
CA PRO A 7 2.56 32.55 3.07
C PRO A 7 3.90 31.94 3.52
N PRO A 8 4.93 31.92 2.67
CA PRO A 8 6.23 31.30 2.97
C PRO A 8 6.88 31.77 4.29
N GLN A 9 6.60 32.97 4.71
CA GLN A 9 7.09 33.55 5.96
C GLN A 9 6.42 32.96 7.23
N HIS A 10 5.30 32.27 7.09
CA HIS A 10 4.56 31.62 8.19
C HIS A 10 4.64 30.10 8.08
N GLN A 11 5.85 29.58 7.96
CA GLN A 11 6.09 28.13 7.79
C GLN A 11 5.79 27.35 9.09
N VAL A 12 4.52 27.29 9.48
CA VAL A 12 4.04 26.37 10.52
C VAL A 12 3.67 25.02 9.89
N ASN A 13 3.66 23.98 10.71
CA ASN A 13 3.20 22.67 10.28
C ASN A 13 1.72 22.77 9.85
N ALA A 14 1.40 22.29 8.64
CA ALA A 14 0.06 22.29 8.09
C ALA A 14 -0.72 20.98 8.39
N ASN A 15 -0.15 20.08 9.20
CA ASN A 15 -0.86 18.93 9.73
C ASN A 15 -1.95 19.38 10.69
N ILE A 16 -3.11 18.74 10.64
CA ILE A 16 -4.26 19.11 11.45
C ILE A 16 -4.87 17.85 12.06
N LEU A 17 -5.13 17.90 13.36
CA LEU A 17 -5.93 16.92 14.05
C LEU A 17 -7.34 17.48 14.30
N VAL A 18 -8.35 16.78 13.77
CA VAL A 18 -9.77 17.11 13.97
C VAL A 18 -10.42 16.05 14.85
N ILE A 19 -10.98 16.50 15.97
CA ILE A 19 -11.66 15.60 16.92
C ILE A 19 -13.13 15.98 16.99
N GLY A 20 -14.00 14.99 16.82
CA GLY A 20 -15.45 15.23 16.96
C GLY A 20 -16.22 13.92 16.94
N GLY A 21 -17.19 13.76 17.81
CA GLY A 21 -18.03 12.58 17.91
C GLY A 21 -18.76 12.22 16.60
N SER A 22 -19.43 11.09 16.57
CA SER A 22 -20.26 10.71 15.42
C SER A 22 -21.34 11.77 15.19
N GLY A 23 -21.62 12.11 13.94
CA GLY A 23 -22.61 13.14 13.58
C GLY A 23 -22.17 14.59 13.84
N ALA A 24 -20.98 14.87 14.37
CA ALA A 24 -20.47 16.23 14.58
C ALA A 24 -20.20 17.03 13.28
N GLY A 25 -20.41 16.40 12.14
CA GLY A 25 -20.26 17.06 10.82
C GLY A 25 -18.81 17.22 10.36
N LYS A 26 -17.88 16.40 10.85
CA LYS A 26 -16.45 16.43 10.47
C LYS A 26 -16.24 16.42 8.96
N THR A 27 -16.84 15.46 8.27
CA THR A 27 -16.79 15.36 6.80
C THR A 27 -17.43 16.58 6.14
N ARG A 28 -18.62 17.00 6.62
CA ARG A 28 -19.39 18.12 6.06
C ARG A 28 -18.73 19.47 6.24
N PHE A 29 -18.16 19.75 7.41
CA PHE A 29 -17.66 21.09 7.78
C PHE A 29 -16.14 21.22 7.70
N PHE A 30 -15.40 20.09 7.57
CA PHE A 30 -13.96 20.11 7.43
C PHE A 30 -13.50 19.49 6.11
N ILE A 31 -13.75 18.19 5.85
CA ILE A 31 -13.22 17.50 4.67
C ILE A 31 -13.71 18.14 3.37
N LYS A 32 -15.03 18.17 3.15
CA LYS A 32 -15.62 18.69 1.90
C LYS A 32 -15.24 20.16 1.62
N PRO A 33 -15.33 21.11 2.57
CA PRO A 33 -14.91 22.48 2.31
C PRO A 33 -13.43 22.66 1.99
N ASN A 34 -12.54 21.82 2.57
CA ASN A 34 -11.12 21.88 2.24
C ASN A 34 -10.83 21.31 0.84
N LEU A 35 -11.50 20.26 0.42
CA LEU A 35 -11.44 19.77 -0.96
C LEU A 35 -11.95 20.80 -1.98
N MET A 36 -13.06 21.46 -1.68
CA MET A 36 -13.67 22.45 -2.56
C MET A 36 -12.82 23.71 -2.77
N GLN A 37 -11.80 23.94 -1.95
CA GLN A 37 -10.82 25.02 -2.19
C GLN A 37 -9.95 24.74 -3.42
N ALA A 38 -9.74 23.48 -3.78
CA ALA A 38 -9.01 23.05 -4.97
C ALA A 38 -7.63 23.71 -5.13
N GLU A 39 -6.89 23.86 -4.03
CA GLU A 39 -5.58 24.56 -4.00
C GLU A 39 -4.40 23.64 -4.31
N CYS A 40 -4.49 22.36 -3.98
CA CYS A 40 -3.39 21.37 -4.01
C CYS A 40 -3.89 20.02 -4.50
N SER A 41 -3.02 19.03 -4.62
CA SER A 41 -3.43 17.63 -4.83
C SER A 41 -3.92 17.00 -3.53
N TYR A 42 -4.74 15.97 -3.65
CA TYR A 42 -5.34 15.33 -2.48
C TYR A 42 -5.26 13.81 -2.54
N ILE A 43 -5.05 13.18 -1.37
CA ILE A 43 -5.38 11.78 -1.12
C ILE A 43 -6.44 11.78 -0.02
N VAL A 44 -7.59 11.19 -0.29
CA VAL A 44 -8.75 11.25 0.61
C VAL A 44 -9.13 9.84 1.04
N CYS A 45 -9.05 9.55 2.34
CA CYS A 45 -9.75 8.40 2.88
C CYS A 45 -11.24 8.77 2.95
N ASP A 46 -12.06 8.02 2.22
CA ASP A 46 -13.48 8.30 2.06
C ASP A 46 -14.33 7.08 2.46
N PRO A 47 -14.66 6.93 3.74
CA PRO A 47 -15.55 5.88 4.18
C PRO A 47 -16.89 5.97 3.42
N LYS A 48 -17.34 4.85 2.84
CA LYS A 48 -18.59 4.75 2.06
C LYS A 48 -18.62 5.52 0.72
N GLY A 49 -17.58 6.24 0.32
CA GLY A 49 -17.56 7.03 -0.92
C GLY A 49 -18.47 8.26 -0.93
N GLU A 50 -18.88 8.76 0.26
CA GLU A 50 -19.78 9.92 0.36
C GLU A 50 -19.10 11.22 -0.07
N THR A 51 -17.82 11.36 0.14
CA THR A 51 -17.05 12.54 -0.22
C THR A 51 -16.86 12.59 -1.72
N TYR A 52 -16.46 11.47 -2.34
CA TYR A 52 -16.34 11.36 -3.79
C TYR A 52 -17.66 11.73 -4.50
N ARG A 53 -18.77 11.09 -4.10
CA ARG A 53 -20.09 11.38 -4.70
C ARG A 53 -20.52 12.85 -4.56
N ALA A 54 -20.09 13.52 -3.49
CA ALA A 54 -20.48 14.90 -3.24
C ALA A 54 -19.61 15.93 -3.98
N VAL A 55 -18.30 15.67 -4.15
CA VAL A 55 -17.36 16.70 -4.64
C VAL A 55 -16.50 16.25 -5.82
N GLY A 56 -16.46 14.97 -6.17
CA GLY A 56 -15.63 14.45 -7.26
C GLY A 56 -15.89 15.14 -8.59
N GLY A 57 -17.15 15.20 -9.03
CA GLY A 57 -17.52 15.86 -10.27
C GLY A 57 -17.34 17.40 -10.26
N LEU A 58 -17.26 18.04 -9.09
CA LEU A 58 -16.85 19.43 -8.98
C LEU A 58 -15.35 19.58 -9.24
N LEU A 59 -14.52 18.71 -8.65
CA LEU A 59 -13.07 18.72 -8.84
C LEU A 59 -12.69 18.45 -10.30
N GLU A 60 -13.37 17.51 -10.97
CA GLU A 60 -13.21 17.29 -12.43
C GLU A 60 -13.46 18.56 -13.23
N LYS A 61 -14.56 19.27 -12.95
CA LYS A 61 -14.87 20.56 -13.60
C LYS A 61 -13.85 21.65 -13.31
N MET A 62 -13.12 21.54 -12.19
CA MET A 62 -12.03 22.44 -11.82
C MET A 62 -10.67 21.99 -12.40
N GLY A 63 -10.65 20.96 -13.26
CA GLY A 63 -9.47 20.49 -13.98
C GLY A 63 -8.62 19.49 -13.20
N TYR A 64 -9.18 18.86 -12.17
CA TYR A 64 -8.50 17.76 -11.48
C TYR A 64 -8.62 16.46 -12.26
N GLU A 65 -7.54 15.70 -12.28
CA GLU A 65 -7.59 14.28 -12.59
C GLU A 65 -8.07 13.56 -11.32
N VAL A 66 -9.26 12.96 -11.39
CA VAL A 66 -9.92 12.27 -10.27
C VAL A 66 -9.77 10.79 -10.45
N THR A 67 -9.20 10.12 -9.46
CA THR A 67 -8.97 8.68 -9.43
C THR A 67 -9.64 8.08 -8.19
N ILE A 68 -10.19 6.88 -8.33
CA ILE A 68 -10.98 6.24 -7.27
C ILE A 68 -10.42 4.84 -7.00
N PHE A 69 -9.84 4.66 -5.84
CA PHE A 69 -9.47 3.34 -5.34
C PHE A 69 -10.58 2.83 -4.43
N ASN A 70 -11.44 1.96 -4.96
CA ASN A 70 -12.70 1.58 -4.33
C ASN A 70 -12.70 0.12 -3.89
N LEU A 71 -12.61 -0.11 -2.59
CA LEU A 71 -12.67 -1.45 -1.98
C LEU A 71 -14.11 -1.90 -1.63
N ILE A 72 -15.13 -1.04 -1.82
CA ILE A 72 -16.55 -1.41 -1.63
C ILE A 72 -17.08 -2.03 -2.92
N ASP A 73 -16.84 -1.39 -4.05
CA ASP A 73 -17.21 -1.86 -5.38
C ASP A 73 -15.96 -1.86 -6.27
N MET A 74 -15.21 -2.95 -6.21
CA MET A 74 -13.93 -3.09 -6.91
C MET A 74 -14.09 -3.06 -8.43
N LYS A 75 -15.29 -3.35 -8.96
CA LYS A 75 -15.57 -3.27 -10.41
C LYS A 75 -15.63 -1.83 -10.92
N GLN A 76 -15.90 -0.88 -10.04
CA GLN A 76 -15.92 0.56 -10.33
C GLN A 76 -14.67 1.27 -9.78
N SER A 77 -13.61 0.53 -9.54
CA SER A 77 -12.34 1.07 -9.06
C SER A 77 -11.35 1.28 -10.19
N ASP A 78 -10.57 2.34 -10.10
CA ASP A 78 -9.30 2.41 -10.81
C ASP A 78 -8.34 1.37 -10.21
N CYS A 79 -7.46 0.82 -11.04
CA CYS A 79 -6.56 -0.24 -10.64
C CYS A 79 -5.35 0.32 -9.86
N TYR A 80 -4.90 -0.45 -8.88
CA TYR A 80 -3.70 -0.17 -8.10
C TYR A 80 -2.80 -1.40 -8.11
N ASN A 81 -1.68 -1.31 -8.79
CA ASN A 81 -0.68 -2.37 -8.83
C ASN A 81 0.54 -2.02 -7.97
N PRO A 82 0.73 -2.64 -6.80
CA PRO A 82 1.88 -2.36 -5.95
C PRO A 82 3.24 -2.64 -6.59
N PHE A 83 3.32 -3.49 -7.62
CA PHE A 83 4.56 -3.76 -8.34
C PHE A 83 5.04 -2.54 -9.16
N ALA A 84 4.14 -1.66 -9.57
CA ALA A 84 4.50 -0.43 -10.30
C ALA A 84 5.37 0.54 -9.48
N TYR A 85 5.42 0.36 -8.16
CA TYR A 85 6.16 1.20 -7.21
C TYR A 85 7.37 0.49 -6.60
N LEU A 86 7.83 -0.58 -7.23
CA LEU A 86 9.08 -1.23 -6.87
C LEU A 86 10.21 -0.64 -7.72
N HIS A 87 11.12 0.06 -7.08
CA HIS A 87 12.30 0.65 -7.74
C HIS A 87 13.60 -0.04 -7.34
N THR A 88 13.58 -0.74 -6.21
CA THR A 88 14.74 -1.44 -5.64
C THR A 88 14.31 -2.77 -5.01
N ASP A 89 15.29 -3.67 -4.80
CA ASP A 89 15.09 -4.92 -4.05
C ASP A 89 14.51 -4.67 -2.65
N ILE A 90 14.91 -3.55 -2.03
CA ILE A 90 14.40 -3.16 -0.70
C ILE A 90 12.89 -2.89 -0.76
N ASP A 91 12.39 -2.34 -1.87
CA ASP A 91 10.95 -2.10 -2.02
C ASP A 91 10.18 -3.41 -2.17
N ALA A 92 10.77 -4.40 -2.87
CA ALA A 92 10.20 -5.74 -2.94
C ALA A 92 10.12 -6.40 -1.55
N PHE A 93 11.18 -6.32 -0.74
CA PHE A 93 11.15 -6.83 0.64
C PHE A 93 10.13 -6.11 1.52
N ARG A 94 9.94 -4.81 1.36
CA ARG A 94 8.90 -4.06 2.09
C ARG A 94 7.50 -4.49 1.69
N LEU A 95 7.26 -4.70 0.39
CA LEU A 95 5.97 -5.22 -0.09
C LEU A 95 5.66 -6.57 0.57
N ILE A 96 6.62 -7.49 0.59
CA ILE A 96 6.49 -8.82 1.19
C ILE A 96 6.20 -8.72 2.69
N ASN A 97 6.99 -7.92 3.42
CA ASN A 97 6.79 -7.74 4.86
C ASN A 97 5.40 -7.17 5.17
N THR A 98 4.96 -6.18 4.40
CA THR A 98 3.62 -5.60 4.54
C THR A 98 2.51 -6.64 4.28
N LEU A 99 2.67 -7.47 3.24
CA LEU A 99 1.73 -8.56 2.96
C LEU A 99 1.68 -9.56 4.11
N ILE A 100 2.84 -10.05 4.57
CA ILE A 100 2.91 -11.05 5.64
C ILE A 100 2.32 -10.51 6.93
N GLN A 101 2.68 -9.31 7.36
CA GLN A 101 2.20 -8.71 8.60
C GLN A 101 0.68 -8.52 8.60
N ASN A 102 0.12 -8.02 7.49
CA ASN A 102 -1.30 -7.70 7.42
C ASN A 102 -2.20 -8.90 7.12
N THR A 103 -1.63 -10.00 6.63
CA THR A 103 -2.37 -11.23 6.34
C THR A 103 -2.14 -12.35 7.37
N THR A 104 -1.30 -12.11 8.39
CA THR A 104 -1.08 -13.05 9.49
C THR A 104 -2.15 -12.83 10.58
N PRO A 105 -2.94 -13.85 10.96
CA PRO A 105 -3.93 -13.72 12.03
C PRO A 105 -3.26 -13.33 13.35
N GLN A 106 -3.79 -12.30 14.04
CA GLN A 106 -3.24 -11.81 15.32
C GLN A 106 -3.11 -12.86 16.42
N LYS A 107 -3.85 -13.97 16.34
CA LYS A 107 -3.81 -15.07 17.30
C LYS A 107 -2.70 -16.10 17.03
N SER A 108 -2.04 -16.02 15.88
CA SER A 108 -0.99 -16.97 15.49
C SER A 108 0.44 -16.52 15.85
N GLN A 109 0.60 -15.46 16.64
CA GLN A 109 1.91 -14.95 17.11
C GLN A 109 2.70 -15.96 18.00
N THR A 110 2.19 -17.16 18.20
CA THR A 110 2.87 -18.28 18.86
C THR A 110 3.44 -19.31 17.88
N SER A 111 3.39 -19.06 16.58
CA SER A 111 3.99 -19.96 15.58
C SER A 111 5.52 -19.86 15.62
N ASP A 112 6.19 -20.97 15.33
CA ASP A 112 7.65 -21.02 15.22
C ASP A 112 8.11 -20.00 14.16
N PRO A 113 9.03 -19.06 14.49
CA PRO A 113 9.56 -18.07 13.54
C PRO A 113 10.16 -18.66 12.27
N PHE A 114 10.44 -19.95 12.25
CA PHE A 114 10.92 -20.68 11.09
C PHE A 114 9.93 -20.61 9.91
N TRP A 115 8.63 -20.79 10.16
CA TRP A 115 7.61 -20.82 9.12
C TRP A 115 7.47 -19.47 8.43
N ASP A 116 7.44 -18.40 9.21
CA ASP A 116 7.36 -17.04 8.65
C ASP A 116 8.59 -16.69 7.81
N LYS A 117 9.78 -17.08 8.26
CA LYS A 117 11.03 -16.85 7.52
C LYS A 117 11.09 -17.65 6.22
N ALA A 118 10.66 -18.91 6.23
CA ALA A 118 10.68 -19.77 5.06
C ALA A 118 9.64 -19.32 4.01
N GLU A 119 8.44 -18.92 4.45
CA GLU A 119 7.42 -18.32 3.57
C GLU A 119 7.89 -16.97 3.02
N THR A 120 8.54 -16.14 3.85
CA THR A 120 9.15 -14.88 3.39
C THR A 120 10.18 -15.14 2.31
N ALA A 121 11.07 -16.14 2.47
CA ALA A 121 12.07 -16.47 1.45
C ALA A 121 11.41 -16.92 0.14
N PHE A 122 10.38 -17.77 0.21
CA PHE A 122 9.62 -18.20 -0.96
C PHE A 122 8.98 -17.03 -1.71
N LEU A 123 8.20 -16.19 -1.02
CA LEU A 123 7.56 -15.04 -1.63
C LEU A 123 8.57 -14.00 -2.14
N SER A 124 9.71 -13.84 -1.42
CA SER A 124 10.81 -12.98 -1.88
C SER A 124 11.39 -13.45 -3.19
N ALA A 125 11.63 -14.76 -3.33
CA ALA A 125 12.13 -15.31 -4.58
C ALA A 125 11.21 -14.99 -5.74
N LEU A 126 9.89 -15.22 -5.59
CA LEU A 126 8.92 -15.00 -6.65
C LEU A 126 8.76 -13.51 -7.00
N ILE A 127 8.62 -12.64 -6.01
CA ILE A 127 8.41 -11.19 -6.24
C ILE A 127 9.67 -10.56 -6.84
N LEU A 128 10.87 -10.95 -6.39
CA LEU A 128 12.13 -10.48 -6.97
C LEU A 128 12.33 -11.02 -8.40
N TYR A 129 11.92 -12.27 -8.67
CA TYR A 129 11.91 -12.80 -10.04
C TYR A 129 11.01 -11.95 -10.93
N LEU A 130 9.76 -11.69 -10.51
CA LEU A 130 8.84 -10.84 -11.28
C LEU A 130 9.39 -9.42 -11.48
N PHE A 131 10.00 -8.85 -10.46
CA PHE A 131 10.56 -7.50 -10.52
C PHE A 131 11.70 -7.36 -11.51
N HIS A 132 12.62 -8.33 -11.56
CA HIS A 132 13.82 -8.27 -12.41
C HIS A 132 13.60 -8.86 -13.80
N GLU A 133 12.96 -10.03 -13.88
CA GLU A 133 12.95 -10.86 -15.09
C GLU A 133 11.65 -10.79 -15.90
N ALA A 134 10.51 -10.49 -15.24
CA ALA A 134 9.24 -10.46 -15.94
C ALA A 134 9.04 -9.14 -16.72
N PRO A 135 8.34 -9.17 -17.85
CA PRO A 135 7.88 -7.96 -18.53
C PRO A 135 6.91 -7.18 -17.64
N GLU A 136 6.82 -5.87 -17.80
CA GLU A 136 6.01 -4.98 -16.95
C GLU A 136 4.55 -5.42 -16.85
N SER A 137 3.97 -5.93 -17.96
CA SER A 137 2.59 -6.43 -18.01
C SER A 137 2.33 -7.64 -17.11
N GLU A 138 3.38 -8.38 -16.73
CA GLU A 138 3.29 -9.55 -15.86
C GLU A 138 3.69 -9.29 -14.41
N ARG A 139 4.17 -8.08 -14.10
CA ARG A 139 4.53 -7.68 -12.74
C ARG A 139 3.27 -7.31 -11.95
N ASN A 140 2.51 -8.32 -11.52
CA ASN A 140 1.27 -8.15 -10.77
C ASN A 140 0.95 -9.36 -9.88
N PHE A 141 -0.05 -9.21 -9.01
CA PHE A 141 -0.46 -10.28 -8.10
C PHE A 141 -1.08 -11.48 -8.80
N GLY A 142 -1.71 -11.30 -9.95
CA GLY A 142 -2.24 -12.42 -10.74
C GLY A 142 -1.14 -13.37 -11.20
N THR A 143 -0.04 -12.82 -11.73
CA THR A 143 1.13 -13.61 -12.12
C THR A 143 1.83 -14.23 -10.92
N LEU A 144 1.96 -13.47 -9.80
CA LEU A 144 2.48 -14.02 -8.55
C LEU A 144 1.69 -15.25 -8.10
N MET A 145 0.34 -15.16 -8.10
CA MET A 145 -0.53 -16.29 -7.74
C MET A 145 -0.38 -17.47 -8.71
N TYR A 146 -0.25 -17.20 -10.00
CA TYR A 146 0.01 -18.26 -10.98
C TYR A 146 1.32 -19.00 -10.66
N MET A 147 2.38 -18.28 -10.31
CA MET A 147 3.65 -18.88 -9.88
C MET A 147 3.49 -19.69 -8.57
N VAL A 148 2.79 -19.13 -7.57
CA VAL A 148 2.55 -19.84 -6.29
C VAL A 148 1.81 -21.16 -6.51
N ILE A 149 0.78 -21.18 -7.36
CA ILE A 149 -0.01 -22.39 -7.65
C ILE A 149 0.83 -23.43 -8.42
N ASN A 150 1.72 -22.99 -9.31
CA ASN A 150 2.56 -23.87 -10.13
C ASN A 150 3.90 -24.23 -9.46
N ALA A 151 4.17 -23.75 -8.26
CA ALA A 151 5.28 -24.19 -7.42
C ALA A 151 4.86 -25.44 -6.65
N GLU A 152 5.15 -26.61 -7.18
CA GLU A 152 4.82 -27.90 -6.55
C GLU A 152 6.03 -28.51 -5.85
N ALA A 153 5.77 -29.18 -4.71
CA ALA A 153 6.74 -30.05 -4.04
C ALA A 153 6.12 -31.45 -3.85
N ARG A 154 6.80 -32.49 -4.31
CA ARG A 154 6.35 -33.89 -4.20
C ARG A 154 7.18 -34.64 -3.16
N GLU A 155 6.51 -35.17 -2.15
CA GLU A 155 7.16 -35.88 -1.05
C GLU A 155 7.77 -37.23 -1.50
N GLU A 156 7.12 -37.87 -2.50
CA GLU A 156 7.51 -39.17 -3.00
C GLU A 156 8.56 -39.13 -4.12
N ASP A 157 8.85 -37.94 -4.66
CA ASP A 157 9.80 -37.74 -5.76
C ASP A 157 10.61 -36.46 -5.56
N GLU A 158 11.76 -36.58 -4.91
CA GLU A 158 12.69 -35.47 -4.67
C GLU A 158 13.33 -34.93 -5.97
N SER A 159 13.31 -35.72 -7.05
CA SER A 159 13.84 -35.32 -8.34
C SER A 159 12.84 -34.47 -9.17
N TYR A 160 11.57 -34.41 -8.73
CA TYR A 160 10.54 -33.64 -9.42
C TYR A 160 10.89 -32.15 -9.47
N ARG A 161 10.74 -31.57 -10.66
CA ARG A 161 10.90 -30.14 -10.93
C ARG A 161 9.58 -29.56 -11.41
N SER A 162 9.04 -28.64 -10.62
CA SER A 162 7.87 -27.87 -11.02
C SER A 162 8.20 -26.86 -12.13
N PRO A 163 7.21 -26.32 -12.86
CA PRO A 163 7.47 -25.24 -13.82
C PRO A 163 8.23 -24.05 -13.22
N VAL A 164 7.98 -23.72 -11.98
CA VAL A 164 8.67 -22.63 -11.27
C VAL A 164 10.12 -23.02 -10.94
N ASP A 165 10.38 -24.27 -10.54
CA ASP A 165 11.76 -24.76 -10.37
C ASP A 165 12.57 -24.56 -11.65
N LEU A 166 11.99 -24.87 -12.81
CA LEU A 166 12.67 -24.73 -14.11
C LEU A 166 13.02 -23.26 -14.42
N LEU A 167 12.13 -22.32 -14.08
CA LEU A 167 12.42 -20.88 -14.23
C LEU A 167 13.63 -20.45 -13.39
N PHE A 168 13.71 -20.93 -12.15
CA PHE A 168 14.84 -20.60 -11.27
C PHE A 168 16.10 -21.36 -11.67
N ASP A 169 16.01 -22.60 -12.15
CA ASP A 169 17.16 -23.36 -12.67
C ASP A 169 17.76 -22.64 -13.92
N ASP A 170 16.91 -22.09 -14.79
CA ASP A 170 17.37 -21.34 -15.96
C ASP A 170 18.00 -19.99 -15.56
N LEU A 171 17.41 -19.27 -14.61
CA LEU A 171 17.97 -18.02 -14.10
C LEU A 171 19.32 -18.27 -13.40
N GLU A 172 19.43 -19.33 -12.59
CA GLU A 172 20.67 -19.70 -11.91
C GLU A 172 21.83 -20.00 -12.88
N ARG A 173 21.53 -20.61 -14.06
CA ARG A 173 22.55 -20.84 -15.10
C ARG A 173 23.09 -19.55 -15.69
N VAL A 174 22.27 -18.49 -15.73
CA VAL A 174 22.65 -17.17 -16.27
C VAL A 174 23.36 -16.33 -15.21
N ASP A 175 22.80 -16.31 -14.00
CA ASP A 175 23.32 -15.54 -12.84
C ASP A 175 23.06 -16.30 -11.53
N GLU A 176 24.07 -17.05 -11.07
CA GLU A 176 23.97 -17.81 -9.81
C GLU A 176 23.89 -16.91 -8.56
N ASP A 177 24.34 -15.67 -8.69
CA ASP A 177 24.33 -14.67 -7.62
C ASP A 177 23.05 -13.81 -7.60
N HIS A 178 22.13 -14.04 -8.53
CA HIS A 178 20.88 -13.31 -8.61
C HIS A 178 20.08 -13.38 -7.31
N ILE A 179 19.57 -12.24 -6.84
CA ILE A 179 18.93 -12.14 -5.51
C ILE A 179 17.68 -13.04 -5.40
N ALA A 180 16.92 -13.21 -6.49
CA ALA A 180 15.75 -14.11 -6.52
C ALA A 180 16.22 -15.58 -6.37
N VAL A 181 17.30 -16.00 -7.04
CA VAL A 181 17.89 -17.33 -6.94
C VAL A 181 18.38 -17.60 -5.52
N LYS A 182 19.03 -16.63 -4.88
CA LYS A 182 19.48 -16.77 -3.48
C LYS A 182 18.31 -17.04 -2.53
N ASN A 183 17.21 -16.31 -2.68
CA ASN A 183 16.00 -16.53 -1.88
C ASN A 183 15.33 -17.87 -2.20
N TRP A 184 15.32 -18.27 -3.47
CA TRP A 184 14.82 -19.58 -3.90
C TRP A 184 15.62 -20.73 -3.26
N LYS A 185 16.95 -20.64 -3.28
CA LYS A 185 17.84 -21.61 -2.62
C LYS A 185 17.56 -21.72 -1.12
N VAL A 186 17.29 -20.61 -0.44
CA VAL A 186 16.90 -20.61 0.98
C VAL A 186 15.59 -21.38 1.19
N PHE A 187 14.57 -21.12 0.37
CA PHE A 187 13.31 -21.87 0.41
C PHE A 187 13.52 -23.37 0.15
N LYS A 188 14.34 -23.74 -0.83
CA LYS A 188 14.62 -25.14 -1.22
C LYS A 188 15.45 -25.91 -0.18
N GLN A 189 16.04 -25.23 0.83
CA GLN A 189 16.64 -25.92 1.98
C GLN A 189 15.59 -26.61 2.86
N ALA A 190 14.34 -26.22 2.76
CA ALA A 190 13.24 -26.94 3.37
C ALA A 190 13.03 -28.26 2.65
N GLY A 191 13.02 -29.38 3.39
CA GLY A 191 12.70 -30.69 2.81
C GLY A 191 11.30 -30.72 2.18
N PRO A 192 11.00 -31.66 1.28
CA PRO A 192 9.77 -31.68 0.45
C PRO A 192 8.48 -31.52 1.25
N LYS A 193 8.36 -32.19 2.40
CA LYS A 193 7.19 -32.07 3.28
C LYS A 193 7.01 -30.67 3.83
N THR A 194 8.09 -30.03 4.25
CA THR A 194 8.10 -28.66 4.78
C THR A 194 7.81 -27.67 3.67
N ALA A 195 8.43 -27.83 2.50
CA ALA A 195 8.18 -27.00 1.32
C ALA A 195 6.70 -27.04 0.94
N LYS A 196 6.06 -28.21 0.90
CA LYS A 196 4.61 -28.33 0.62
C LYS A 196 3.77 -27.54 1.62
N SER A 197 4.10 -27.56 2.91
CA SER A 197 3.39 -26.80 3.93
C SER A 197 3.56 -25.29 3.73
N ILE A 198 4.76 -24.82 3.32
CA ILE A 198 5.03 -23.41 2.99
C ILE A 198 4.20 -22.97 1.78
N LEU A 199 4.14 -23.80 0.72
CA LEU A 199 3.35 -23.53 -0.48
C LEU A 199 1.85 -23.41 -0.16
N VAL A 200 1.30 -24.29 0.69
CA VAL A 200 -0.09 -24.21 1.15
C VAL A 200 -0.32 -22.93 1.95
N SER A 201 0.59 -22.56 2.85
CA SER A 201 0.51 -21.32 3.64
C SER A 201 0.48 -20.10 2.72
N ALA A 202 1.42 -19.98 1.79
CA ALA A 202 1.50 -18.87 0.84
C ALA A 202 0.26 -18.80 -0.06
N SER A 203 -0.23 -19.95 -0.58
CA SER A 203 -1.46 -20.01 -1.39
C SER A 203 -2.67 -19.54 -0.60
N THR A 204 -2.80 -19.94 0.66
CA THR A 204 -3.91 -19.53 1.53
C THR A 204 -3.85 -18.04 1.85
N ARG A 205 -2.65 -17.52 2.13
CA ARG A 205 -2.40 -16.10 2.42
C ARG A 205 -2.82 -15.21 1.26
N LEU A 206 -2.49 -15.61 0.04
CA LEU A 206 -2.74 -14.83 -1.17
C LEU A 206 -4.05 -15.22 -1.87
N ALA A 207 -4.87 -16.11 -1.29
CA ALA A 207 -6.09 -16.64 -1.92
C ALA A 207 -7.07 -15.55 -2.39
N ALA A 208 -7.11 -14.41 -1.71
CA ALA A 208 -7.94 -13.27 -2.09
C ALA A 208 -7.62 -12.75 -3.50
N PHE A 209 -6.36 -12.81 -3.93
CA PHE A 209 -5.93 -12.37 -5.26
C PHE A 209 -6.35 -13.31 -6.40
N ASN A 210 -6.95 -14.47 -6.07
CA ASN A 210 -7.56 -15.37 -7.06
C ASN A 210 -9.00 -14.96 -7.43
N THR A 211 -9.62 -14.04 -6.71
CA THR A 211 -10.93 -13.53 -7.11
C THR A 211 -10.80 -12.62 -8.34
N GLU A 212 -11.81 -12.64 -9.21
CA GLU A 212 -11.80 -11.83 -10.44
C GLU A 212 -11.64 -10.34 -10.12
N GLU A 213 -12.31 -9.87 -9.08
CA GLU A 213 -12.29 -8.48 -8.64
C GLU A 213 -10.90 -8.04 -8.18
N MET A 214 -10.24 -8.85 -7.33
CA MET A 214 -8.90 -8.51 -6.82
C MET A 214 -7.82 -8.67 -7.88
N ALA A 215 -7.92 -9.69 -8.73
CA ALA A 215 -7.00 -9.87 -9.86
C ALA A 215 -7.10 -8.68 -10.82
N HIS A 216 -8.30 -8.19 -11.12
CA HIS A 216 -8.51 -7.00 -11.93
C HIS A 216 -7.97 -5.73 -11.24
N LEU A 217 -8.35 -5.52 -9.98
CA LEU A 217 -7.94 -4.34 -9.19
C LEU A 217 -6.42 -4.15 -9.12
N THR A 218 -5.66 -5.26 -9.11
CA THR A 218 -4.21 -5.25 -8.95
C THR A 218 -3.44 -5.57 -10.24
N SER A 219 -4.13 -5.64 -11.40
CA SER A 219 -3.52 -6.04 -12.67
C SER A 219 -2.63 -4.97 -13.32
N ARG A 220 -2.98 -3.69 -13.14
CA ARG A 220 -2.28 -2.52 -13.69
C ARG A 220 -2.36 -1.36 -12.71
N ASP A 221 -1.64 -0.28 -12.99
CA ASP A 221 -1.67 0.92 -12.16
C ASP A 221 -2.31 2.11 -12.88
N ASP A 222 -3.45 2.55 -12.37
CA ASP A 222 -4.14 3.76 -12.82
C ASP A 222 -3.93 4.92 -11.83
N LEU A 223 -3.41 4.66 -10.59
CA LEU A 223 -3.27 5.69 -9.56
C LEU A 223 -2.11 6.65 -9.80
N SER A 224 -1.02 6.19 -10.41
CA SER A 224 0.16 7.02 -10.74
C SER A 224 0.62 7.89 -9.56
N LEU A 225 0.84 7.26 -8.38
CA LEU A 225 1.07 7.95 -7.09
C LEU A 225 2.18 9.00 -7.15
N GLY A 226 3.27 8.73 -7.88
CA GLY A 226 4.40 9.65 -8.02
C GLY A 226 4.07 10.98 -8.69
N THR A 227 2.93 11.10 -9.40
CA THR A 227 2.55 12.31 -10.13
C THR A 227 1.65 13.28 -9.34
N LEU A 228 1.26 12.91 -8.11
CA LEU A 228 0.47 13.78 -7.23
C LEU A 228 1.16 15.10 -6.91
N GLY A 229 2.49 15.12 -6.87
CA GLY A 229 3.27 16.33 -6.66
C GLY A 229 3.55 17.16 -7.92
N ASP A 230 3.20 16.65 -9.11
CA ASP A 230 3.51 17.27 -10.41
C ASP A 230 2.37 18.16 -10.91
N ARG A 231 1.14 17.70 -10.73
CA ARG A 231 -0.09 18.36 -11.20
C ARG A 231 -1.23 18.11 -10.23
N LYS A 232 -2.28 18.93 -10.33
CA LYS A 232 -3.46 18.79 -9.44
C LYS A 232 -4.23 17.51 -9.74
N ARG A 233 -4.20 16.60 -8.79
CA ARG A 233 -4.87 15.31 -8.82
C ARG A 233 -5.57 15.04 -7.50
N VAL A 234 -6.55 14.18 -7.52
CA VAL A 234 -7.19 13.67 -6.30
C VAL A 234 -7.40 12.16 -6.41
N ILE A 235 -6.98 11.45 -5.38
CA ILE A 235 -7.24 10.03 -5.21
C ILE A 235 -8.23 9.87 -4.05
N PHE A 236 -9.39 9.26 -4.31
CA PHE A 236 -10.33 8.84 -3.29
C PHE A 236 -10.11 7.36 -2.96
N ALA A 237 -9.63 7.08 -1.76
CA ALA A 237 -9.57 5.72 -1.22
C ALA A 237 -10.89 5.41 -0.51
N VAL A 238 -11.77 4.74 -1.21
CA VAL A 238 -13.10 4.37 -0.70
C VAL A 238 -13.01 3.04 0.02
N ILE A 239 -13.24 3.06 1.33
CA ILE A 239 -13.09 1.91 2.21
C ILE A 239 -14.41 1.53 2.87
N PRO A 240 -14.70 0.23 3.07
CA PRO A 240 -15.87 -0.20 3.81
C PRO A 240 -15.70 0.05 5.31
N ASP A 241 -16.79 0.40 5.99
CA ASP A 241 -16.79 0.59 7.45
C ASP A 241 -16.78 -0.74 8.22
N GLU A 242 -17.42 -1.77 7.67
CA GLU A 242 -17.71 -3.02 8.35
C GLU A 242 -16.69 -4.11 8.03
N ASP A 243 -16.05 -4.06 6.86
CA ASP A 243 -15.09 -5.06 6.40
C ASP A 243 -13.68 -4.47 6.28
N THR A 244 -12.77 -4.97 7.11
CA THR A 244 -11.38 -4.55 7.12
C THR A 244 -10.45 -5.51 6.35
N THR A 245 -11.00 -6.53 5.72
CA THR A 245 -10.23 -7.62 5.08
C THR A 245 -9.18 -7.11 4.11
N PHE A 246 -9.51 -6.08 3.32
CA PHE A 246 -8.62 -5.51 2.30
C PHE A 246 -8.01 -4.16 2.67
N ASN A 247 -8.19 -3.69 3.92
CA ASN A 247 -7.65 -2.41 4.36
C ASN A 247 -6.11 -2.34 4.29
N TYR A 248 -5.42 -3.47 4.31
CA TYR A 248 -3.98 -3.53 4.12
C TYR A 248 -3.54 -2.98 2.73
N LEU A 249 -4.37 -3.11 1.69
CA LEU A 249 -4.07 -2.51 0.38
C LEU A 249 -4.07 -0.98 0.44
N VAL A 250 -4.96 -0.40 1.24
CA VAL A 250 -4.98 1.06 1.48
C VAL A 250 -3.73 1.48 2.24
N GLY A 251 -3.33 0.73 3.26
CA GLY A 251 -2.09 0.97 4.00
C GLY A 251 -0.85 0.89 3.12
N LEU A 252 -0.82 -0.10 2.22
CA LEU A 252 0.24 -0.25 1.23
C LEU A 252 0.25 0.92 0.24
N MET A 253 -0.92 1.33 -0.27
CA MET A 253 -1.07 2.50 -1.14
C MET A 253 -0.53 3.77 -0.45
N TYR A 254 -0.90 4.03 0.80
CA TYR A 254 -0.36 5.18 1.54
C TYR A 254 1.15 5.09 1.73
N SER A 255 1.66 3.92 2.09
CA SER A 255 3.10 3.69 2.25
C SER A 255 3.87 3.99 0.96
N GLN A 256 3.36 3.51 -0.17
CA GLN A 256 3.95 3.76 -1.48
C GLN A 256 3.76 5.22 -1.91
N ALA A 257 2.59 5.81 -1.70
CA ALA A 257 2.34 7.22 -2.01
C ALA A 257 3.32 8.17 -1.29
N PHE A 258 3.51 7.99 0.01
CA PHE A 258 4.47 8.81 0.76
C PHE A 258 5.90 8.63 0.23
N ARG A 259 6.29 7.41 -0.11
CA ARG A 259 7.62 7.12 -0.66
C ARG A 259 7.82 7.77 -2.02
N GLU A 260 6.87 7.63 -2.92
CA GLU A 260 6.89 8.26 -4.24
C GLU A 260 6.98 9.79 -4.13
N LEU A 261 6.17 10.38 -3.25
CA LEU A 261 6.19 11.84 -3.02
C LEU A 261 7.51 12.31 -2.42
N TYR A 262 8.08 11.55 -1.48
CA TYR A 262 9.39 11.87 -0.90
C TYR A 262 10.49 11.75 -1.95
N HIS A 263 10.48 10.66 -2.72
CA HIS A 263 11.44 10.46 -3.81
C HIS A 263 11.35 11.58 -4.86
N ALA A 264 10.14 11.96 -5.26
CA ALA A 264 9.92 13.06 -6.20
C ALA A 264 10.42 14.40 -5.62
N ALA A 265 10.06 14.72 -4.37
CA ALA A 265 10.51 15.94 -3.74
C ALA A 265 12.05 16.02 -3.65
N ASP A 266 12.68 14.96 -3.14
CA ASP A 266 14.12 14.98 -2.83
C ASP A 266 14.98 14.84 -4.08
N ASN A 267 14.61 14.01 -5.07
CA ASN A 267 15.45 13.70 -6.21
C ASN A 267 15.07 14.45 -7.49
N LYS A 268 13.78 14.81 -7.66
CA LYS A 268 13.33 15.51 -8.88
C LYS A 268 13.21 17.02 -8.68
N TYR A 269 12.80 17.45 -7.48
CA TYR A 269 12.41 18.84 -7.23
C TYR A 269 13.25 19.57 -6.17
N GLY A 270 14.43 19.06 -5.81
CA GLY A 270 15.36 19.75 -4.90
C GLY A 270 14.83 19.97 -3.49
N GLY A 271 13.98 19.06 -3.01
CA GLY A 271 13.48 19.03 -1.63
C GLY A 271 12.02 19.48 -1.44
N ARG A 272 11.34 19.99 -2.49
CA ARG A 272 9.96 20.50 -2.41
C ARG A 272 9.15 20.13 -3.64
N LEU A 273 7.94 19.60 -3.44
CA LEU A 273 7.02 19.35 -4.54
C LEU A 273 6.49 20.66 -5.14
N PRO A 274 6.37 20.78 -6.48
CA PRO A 274 5.81 21.94 -7.14
C PRO A 274 4.31 22.12 -6.86
N VAL A 275 3.58 21.03 -6.66
CA VAL A 275 2.19 21.03 -6.21
C VAL A 275 2.12 20.40 -4.83
N SER A 276 1.65 21.15 -3.85
CA SER A 276 1.47 20.62 -2.48
C SER A 276 0.49 19.44 -2.49
N VAL A 277 0.70 18.47 -1.61
CA VAL A 277 -0.18 17.32 -1.45
C VAL A 277 -0.80 17.32 -0.06
N ARG A 278 -2.12 17.24 0.00
CA ARG A 278 -2.86 17.16 1.26
C ARG A 278 -3.54 15.81 1.40
N VAL A 279 -3.16 15.08 2.46
CA VAL A 279 -3.78 13.81 2.81
C VAL A 279 -4.89 14.08 3.83
N LEU A 280 -6.12 13.74 3.47
CA LEU A 280 -7.31 13.90 4.31
C LEU A 280 -7.76 12.52 4.76
N MET A 281 -7.56 12.18 6.02
CA MET A 281 -7.83 10.85 6.56
C MET A 281 -9.10 10.90 7.43
N ASP A 282 -10.26 10.81 6.77
CA ASP A 282 -11.53 10.69 7.49
C ASP A 282 -11.64 9.28 8.11
N GLU A 283 -12.16 9.20 9.31
CA GLU A 283 -12.19 7.96 10.11
C GLU A 283 -10.83 7.24 10.21
N PHE A 284 -9.80 8.02 10.47
CA PHE A 284 -8.40 7.60 10.53
C PHE A 284 -8.15 6.28 11.28
N ALA A 285 -8.91 6.01 12.33
CA ALA A 285 -8.77 4.81 13.15
C ALA A 285 -9.04 3.50 12.39
N ASN A 286 -9.72 3.56 11.24
CA ASN A 286 -10.08 2.41 10.42
C ASN A 286 -9.09 2.16 9.27
N VAL A 287 -8.10 3.04 9.10
CA VAL A 287 -7.10 2.95 8.03
C VAL A 287 -5.90 2.14 8.52
N ALA A 288 -5.47 1.16 7.74
CA ALA A 288 -4.16 0.54 7.95
C ALA A 288 -3.07 1.58 7.65
N LEU A 289 -2.19 1.81 8.62
CA LEU A 289 -1.15 2.84 8.52
C LEU A 289 0.19 2.23 8.12
N PRO A 290 1.06 3.00 7.42
CA PRO A 290 2.46 2.63 7.28
C PRO A 290 3.13 2.47 8.65
N GLU A 291 4.09 1.54 8.77
CA GLU A 291 4.84 1.32 10.03
C GLU A 291 5.50 2.60 10.55
N ASP A 292 6.05 3.43 9.65
CA ASP A 292 6.76 4.67 9.96
C ASP A 292 5.87 5.91 9.93
N PHE A 293 4.55 5.81 10.16
CA PHE A 293 3.62 6.93 9.97
C PHE A 293 3.96 8.15 10.84
N GLU A 294 4.40 7.95 12.09
CA GLU A 294 4.85 9.05 12.97
C GLU A 294 6.05 9.80 12.37
N ARG A 295 6.98 9.06 11.75
CA ARG A 295 8.12 9.65 11.07
C ARG A 295 7.70 10.45 9.84
N VAL A 296 6.69 9.97 9.11
CA VAL A 296 6.10 10.70 7.99
C VAL A 296 5.49 12.01 8.49
N LEU A 297 4.70 12.00 9.57
CA LEU A 297 4.12 13.21 10.17
C LEU A 297 5.19 14.26 10.57
N ALA A 298 6.31 13.80 11.09
CA ALA A 298 7.40 14.68 11.52
C ALA A 298 8.18 15.31 10.34
N THR A 299 8.22 14.64 9.18
CA THR A 299 9.13 15.01 8.07
C THR A 299 8.43 15.47 6.79
N CYS A 300 7.11 15.31 6.66
CA CYS A 300 6.35 15.59 5.44
C CYS A 300 6.31 17.09 5.07
N ARG A 301 6.32 17.97 6.07
CA ARG A 301 6.17 19.42 5.89
C ARG A 301 7.17 20.04 4.93
N SER A 302 8.47 19.73 5.05
CA SER A 302 9.52 20.31 4.21
C SER A 302 9.32 20.01 2.72
N ARG A 303 8.57 18.95 2.40
CA ARG A 303 8.29 18.47 1.05
C ARG A 303 6.95 18.92 0.48
N GLU A 304 6.28 19.89 1.13
CA GLU A 304 4.93 20.37 0.74
C GLU A 304 3.85 19.29 0.88
N ILE A 305 4.01 18.39 1.84
CA ILE A 305 2.99 17.39 2.16
C ILE A 305 2.38 17.75 3.52
N SER A 306 1.05 17.67 3.63
CA SER A 306 0.32 17.85 4.88
C SER A 306 -0.68 16.73 5.12
N ILE A 307 -0.82 16.33 6.38
CA ILE A 307 -1.67 15.20 6.76
C ILE A 307 -2.72 15.70 7.76
N ASN A 308 -3.98 15.55 7.40
CA ASN A 308 -5.10 15.97 8.23
C ASN A 308 -5.82 14.72 8.74
N ILE A 309 -5.71 14.50 10.03
CA ILE A 309 -6.24 13.32 10.72
C ILE A 309 -7.59 13.68 11.33
N VAL A 310 -8.61 12.89 11.04
CA VAL A 310 -9.95 13.07 11.58
C VAL A 310 -10.35 11.86 12.41
N ILE A 311 -10.63 12.08 13.69
CA ILE A 311 -10.98 11.03 14.67
C ILE A 311 -12.26 11.37 15.43
N GLN A 312 -12.84 10.36 16.05
CA GLN A 312 -14.03 10.54 16.88
C GLN A 312 -13.67 10.97 18.32
N ASN A 313 -12.58 10.44 18.85
CA ASN A 313 -12.10 10.76 20.20
C ASN A 313 -10.61 10.40 20.36
N MET A 314 -9.98 10.95 21.40
CA MET A 314 -8.56 10.71 21.69
C MET A 314 -8.23 9.25 22.05
N ALA A 315 -9.20 8.47 22.51
CA ALA A 315 -8.96 7.05 22.81
C ALA A 315 -8.58 6.25 21.56
N GLN A 316 -9.04 6.66 20.37
CA GLN A 316 -8.64 6.06 19.11
C GLN A 316 -7.13 6.22 18.84
N LEU A 317 -6.56 7.42 19.04
CA LEU A 317 -5.11 7.64 18.90
C LEU A 317 -4.32 6.84 19.94
N LYS A 318 -4.75 6.86 21.19
CA LYS A 318 -4.10 6.09 22.27
C LYS A 318 -4.09 4.59 21.99
N LYS A 319 -5.16 4.05 21.39
CA LYS A 319 -5.22 2.65 20.98
C LYS A 319 -4.24 2.32 19.84
N LEU A 320 -4.11 3.22 18.86
CA LEU A 320 -3.26 3.02 17.68
C LEU A 320 -1.77 3.20 18.02
N PHE A 321 -1.42 4.25 18.72
CA PHE A 321 -0.03 4.66 18.95
C PHE A 321 0.49 4.36 20.35
N LYS A 322 -0.35 3.80 21.24
CA LYS A 322 0.03 3.46 22.63
C LYS A 322 0.77 4.64 23.29
N ASP A 323 2.06 4.43 23.64
CA ASP A 323 2.87 5.41 24.36
C ASP A 323 3.34 6.59 23.46
N SER A 324 3.28 6.45 22.13
CA SER A 324 3.74 7.47 21.18
C SER A 324 2.62 8.39 20.63
N TRP A 325 1.38 8.27 21.13
CA TRP A 325 0.24 9.04 20.64
C TRP A 325 0.44 10.58 20.71
N GLU A 326 1.27 11.05 21.62
CA GLU A 326 1.60 12.49 21.76
C GLU A 326 2.40 13.02 20.56
N ASN A 327 3.12 12.16 19.85
CA ASN A 327 3.86 12.54 18.64
C ASN A 327 2.93 12.84 17.45
N VAL A 328 1.65 12.47 17.55
CA VAL A 328 0.64 12.63 16.50
C VAL A 328 -0.25 13.85 16.76
N THR A 329 -0.18 14.44 17.95
CA THR A 329 -0.96 15.61 18.37
C THR A 329 -0.13 16.87 18.38
#